data_fce228c2d46acf065f3734ffca43a0b9
#
_entry.id   fce228c2d46acf065f3734ffca43a0b9
#
_cell.length_a   1.000
_cell.length_b   1.000
_cell.length_c   1.000
_cell.angle_alpha   90.00
_cell.angle_beta   90.00
_cell.angle_gamma   90.00
#
_symmetry.space_group_name_H-M   'P 1'
#
loop_
_entity.id
_entity.type
_entity.pdbx_description
1 polymer ?
#
loop_
_entity_poly.entity_id
_entity_poly.type
_entity_poly.pdbx_seq_one_letter_code
_entity_poly.pdbx_strand_id
1 'polypeptide(L)'
;MTTSARDSDPGPHSDPRSQERVGSVLDEKWTLERILGSGGMGAVYAARHRNGARGAVKVLHPELARRPDVRERFLREGYAANRVEHRGAVQVLDDDIIKEGPDEGTAYLVMEILEGESLEERLERGPPLTEIELLTILDDVLAVLEAAHEHGVVHRDLKPANLFLNRDPAGHGVKVLDFGLARLAEVRSGTSAGLALGTPSFMAPEQASGRQEEIDARSDIFAVGATAFMILANRGVHEAAGVIELVARMGTLPAPKLRDVAPMVSEPVARIVDRALEFKREDRYPSATEMRADVVSVLAALRSPAVTVIAPVTQVIVADSEPATSEAPASAASGRGGWRAWPVLAVLLAAGVALLVLVPRARTPGGVGAALDELMAAGARASASAGESPSAA
;
A
#
# COMPACT_ATOMS: atom_id res chain seq x y z
N MET A 1 -32.88 21.83 14.51
CA MET A 1 -32.07 20.77 15.15
C MET A 1 -30.71 20.85 14.52
N THR A 2 -29.78 21.47 15.24
CA THR A 2 -28.42 21.79 14.81
C THR A 2 -27.55 20.56 14.94
N THR A 3 -27.10 20.02 13.82
CA THR A 3 -26.10 18.94 13.77
C THR A 3 -24.73 19.57 14.05
N SER A 4 -24.21 19.26 15.23
CA SER A 4 -22.86 19.63 15.68
C SER A 4 -21.84 19.02 14.71
N ALA A 5 -21.12 19.86 14.00
CA ALA A 5 -19.87 19.50 13.34
C ALA A 5 -18.90 19.09 14.46
N ARG A 6 -18.46 17.84 14.46
CA ARG A 6 -17.37 17.40 15.32
C ARG A 6 -16.10 18.08 14.83
N ASP A 7 -15.52 18.93 15.66
CA ASP A 7 -14.14 19.36 15.55
C ASP A 7 -13.26 18.09 15.54
N SER A 8 -12.68 17.79 14.38
CA SER A 8 -11.69 16.74 14.25
C SER A 8 -10.41 17.26 14.91
N ASP A 9 -10.02 16.60 16.01
CA ASP A 9 -8.74 16.78 16.66
C ASP A 9 -7.61 16.68 15.61
N PRO A 10 -6.70 17.65 15.48
CA PRO A 10 -5.62 17.59 14.52
C PRO A 10 -4.71 16.42 14.91
N GLY A 11 -4.58 15.44 14.02
CA GLY A 11 -3.73 14.27 14.22
C GLY A 11 -2.27 14.67 14.57
N PRO A 12 -1.48 13.77 15.18
CA PRO A 12 -0.19 14.05 15.85
C PRO A 12 0.96 14.53 14.96
N HIS A 13 0.74 14.86 13.71
CA HIS A 13 1.79 15.23 12.72
C HIS A 13 1.54 16.56 11.99
N SER A 14 0.64 17.43 12.47
CA SER A 14 0.48 18.75 11.86
C SER A 14 1.63 19.67 12.28
N ASP A 15 2.47 20.07 11.31
CA ASP A 15 3.43 21.16 11.48
C ASP A 15 2.70 22.40 12.04
N PRO A 16 3.16 23.02 13.15
CA PRO A 16 2.53 24.20 13.72
C PRO A 16 2.28 25.32 12.70
N ARG A 17 3.16 25.50 11.74
CA ARG A 17 3.01 26.48 10.66
C ARG A 17 1.82 26.18 9.74
N SER A 18 1.48 24.90 9.56
CA SER A 18 0.30 24.53 8.78
C SER A 18 -0.98 25.00 9.48
N GLN A 19 -1.03 24.98 10.80
CA GLN A 19 -2.16 25.51 11.58
C GLN A 19 -2.23 27.04 11.52
N GLU A 20 -1.11 27.74 11.54
CA GLU A 20 -1.05 29.21 11.47
C GLU A 20 -1.61 29.75 10.14
N ARG A 21 -1.60 28.96 9.07
CA ARG A 21 -2.19 29.34 7.77
C ARG A 21 -3.71 29.31 7.75
N VAL A 22 -4.36 28.62 8.67
CA VAL A 22 -5.83 28.55 8.70
C VAL A 22 -6.38 29.96 8.97
N GLY A 23 -7.32 30.41 8.12
CA GLY A 23 -7.87 31.75 8.10
C GLY A 23 -7.12 32.74 7.22
N SER A 24 -5.92 32.39 6.70
CA SER A 24 -5.21 33.25 5.74
C SER A 24 -5.87 33.26 4.36
N VAL A 25 -5.61 34.31 3.60
CA VAL A 25 -6.10 34.47 2.21
C VAL A 25 -4.91 34.46 1.28
N LEU A 26 -4.89 33.51 0.33
CA LEU A 26 -3.86 33.40 -0.69
C LEU A 26 -4.24 34.30 -1.89
N ASP A 27 -3.34 35.20 -2.28
CA ASP A 27 -3.45 36.10 -3.45
C ASP A 27 -4.83 36.76 -3.62
N GLU A 28 -5.44 37.16 -2.50
CA GLU A 28 -6.80 37.75 -2.43
C GLU A 28 -7.91 36.89 -3.08
N LYS A 29 -7.63 35.60 -3.32
CA LYS A 29 -8.53 34.68 -4.01
C LYS A 29 -9.08 33.60 -3.09
N TRP A 30 -8.20 32.89 -2.36
CA TRP A 30 -8.55 31.66 -1.65
C TRP A 30 -8.37 31.81 -0.15
N THR A 31 -9.44 31.72 0.62
CA THR A 31 -9.41 31.68 2.10
C THR A 31 -9.24 30.23 2.54
N LEU A 32 -8.19 29.93 3.29
CA LEU A 32 -7.92 28.61 3.86
C LEU A 32 -8.82 28.38 5.09
N GLU A 33 -9.79 27.45 5.03
CA GLU A 33 -10.80 27.25 6.07
C GLU A 33 -10.34 26.28 7.16
N ARG A 34 -9.76 25.13 6.75
CA ARG A 34 -9.26 24.10 7.67
C ARG A 34 -8.25 23.20 6.98
N ILE A 35 -7.41 22.51 7.75
CA ILE A 35 -6.50 21.48 7.22
C ILE A 35 -7.32 20.23 6.85
N LEU A 36 -7.01 19.66 5.69
CA LEU A 36 -7.51 18.36 5.22
C LEU A 36 -6.48 17.26 5.45
N GLY A 37 -5.18 17.60 5.33
CA GLY A 37 -4.08 16.68 5.55
C GLY A 37 -2.74 17.41 5.50
N SER A 38 -1.72 16.81 6.09
CA SER A 38 -0.33 17.31 6.05
C SER A 38 0.59 16.14 5.73
N GLY A 39 1.56 16.39 4.85
CA GLY A 39 2.55 15.40 4.43
C GLY A 39 3.93 16.03 4.22
N GLY A 40 4.89 15.23 3.80
CA GLY A 40 6.26 15.70 3.69
C GLY A 40 6.53 16.76 2.63
N MET A 41 5.62 16.98 1.68
CA MET A 41 5.77 18.01 0.65
C MET A 41 5.03 19.30 0.98
N GLY A 42 3.96 19.23 1.78
CA GLY A 42 3.11 20.38 2.06
C GLY A 42 1.87 19.97 2.82
N ALA A 43 1.00 20.96 3.05
CA ALA A 43 -0.29 20.76 3.68
C ALA A 43 -1.42 21.03 2.69
N VAL A 44 -2.52 20.31 2.82
CA VAL A 44 -3.74 20.46 2.02
C VAL A 44 -4.82 21.08 2.90
N TYR A 45 -5.47 22.10 2.39
CA TYR A 45 -6.51 22.86 3.08
C TYR A 45 -7.82 22.78 2.32
N ALA A 46 -8.94 22.66 3.02
CA ALA A 46 -10.22 23.09 2.45
C ALA A 46 -10.17 24.62 2.32
N ALA A 47 -10.54 25.12 1.17
CA ALA A 47 -10.49 26.55 0.89
C ALA A 47 -11.75 27.01 0.17
N ARG A 48 -12.03 28.32 0.34
CA ARG A 48 -13.13 29.01 -0.32
C ARG A 48 -12.59 30.14 -1.16
N HIS A 49 -12.92 30.10 -2.43
CA HIS A 49 -12.63 31.19 -3.35
C HIS A 49 -13.56 32.40 -3.08
N ARG A 50 -13.10 33.64 -3.35
CA ARG A 50 -13.88 34.86 -3.17
C ARG A 50 -15.22 34.89 -3.95
N ASN A 51 -15.39 34.08 -4.99
CA ASN A 51 -16.66 33.93 -5.70
C ASN A 51 -17.60 32.86 -5.06
N GLY A 52 -17.20 32.25 -3.94
CA GLY A 52 -17.98 31.24 -3.23
C GLY A 52 -17.66 29.79 -3.61
N ALA A 53 -16.86 29.52 -4.66
CA ALA A 53 -16.46 28.17 -5.02
C ALA A 53 -15.60 27.54 -3.91
N ARG A 54 -15.69 26.22 -3.75
CA ARG A 54 -14.88 25.44 -2.79
C ARG A 54 -13.81 24.65 -3.53
N GLY A 55 -12.65 24.51 -2.93
CA GLY A 55 -11.53 23.74 -3.46
C GLY A 55 -10.67 23.15 -2.35
N ALA A 56 -9.78 22.24 -2.71
CA ALA A 56 -8.69 21.77 -1.87
C ALA A 56 -7.40 22.47 -2.32
N VAL A 57 -6.72 23.18 -1.42
CA VAL A 57 -5.49 23.92 -1.73
C VAL A 57 -4.31 23.23 -1.10
N LYS A 58 -3.41 22.69 -1.94
CA LYS A 58 -2.14 22.08 -1.50
C LYS A 58 -1.05 23.14 -1.55
N VAL A 59 -0.50 23.48 -0.38
CA VAL A 59 0.55 24.50 -0.22
C VAL A 59 1.86 23.81 0.09
N LEU A 60 2.89 24.09 -0.70
CA LEU A 60 4.23 23.53 -0.53
C LEU A 60 4.84 23.98 0.82
N HIS A 61 5.65 23.12 1.47
CA HIS A 61 6.37 23.55 2.65
C HIS A 61 7.44 24.61 2.32
N PRO A 62 7.66 25.62 3.17
CA PRO A 62 8.57 26.74 2.88
C PRO A 62 10.01 26.28 2.59
N GLU A 63 10.47 25.21 3.24
CA GLU A 63 11.81 24.65 3.01
C GLU A 63 11.98 24.12 1.58
N LEU A 64 10.92 23.60 0.99
CA LEU A 64 10.85 23.12 -0.40
C LEU A 64 10.63 24.28 -1.36
N ALA A 65 9.79 25.25 -0.98
CA ALA A 65 9.49 26.41 -1.80
C ALA A 65 10.71 27.30 -2.08
N ARG A 66 11.71 27.30 -1.19
CA ARG A 66 13.00 28.01 -1.39
C ARG A 66 13.83 27.44 -2.53
N ARG A 67 13.51 26.24 -3.02
CA ARG A 67 14.21 25.58 -4.12
C ARG A 67 13.44 25.79 -5.43
N PRO A 68 13.95 26.62 -6.37
CA PRO A 68 13.24 26.91 -7.61
C PRO A 68 12.93 25.66 -8.44
N ASP A 69 13.89 24.70 -8.47
CA ASP A 69 13.75 23.43 -9.18
C ASP A 69 12.60 22.56 -8.62
N VAL A 70 12.40 22.57 -7.30
CA VAL A 70 11.32 21.84 -6.63
C VAL A 70 9.97 22.52 -6.88
N ARG A 71 9.93 23.84 -6.77
CA ARG A 71 8.71 24.63 -6.99
C ARG A 71 8.19 24.51 -8.44
N GLU A 72 9.08 24.70 -9.42
CA GLU A 72 8.73 24.57 -10.84
C GLU A 72 8.22 23.15 -11.15
N ARG A 73 8.86 22.15 -10.60
CA ARG A 73 8.46 20.76 -10.77
C ARG A 73 7.11 20.47 -10.10
N PHE A 74 6.86 21.01 -8.89
CA PHE A 74 5.59 20.88 -8.18
C PHE A 74 4.42 21.39 -9.03
N LEU A 75 4.56 22.58 -9.62
CA LEU A 75 3.55 23.16 -10.50
C LEU A 75 3.36 22.31 -11.77
N ARG A 76 4.47 21.91 -12.44
CA ARG A 76 4.41 21.09 -13.66
C ARG A 76 3.79 19.71 -13.43
N GLU A 77 4.12 19.05 -12.32
CA GLU A 77 3.62 17.73 -12.00
C GLU A 77 2.18 17.77 -11.49
N GLY A 78 1.75 18.90 -10.87
CA GLY A 78 0.35 19.15 -10.55
C GLY A 78 -0.56 19.02 -11.78
N TYR A 79 -0.10 19.46 -12.96
CA TYR A 79 -0.85 19.31 -14.19
C TYR A 79 -0.81 17.91 -14.82
N ALA A 80 0.04 17.01 -14.33
CA ALA A 80 0.06 15.63 -14.86
C ALA A 80 -1.31 14.94 -14.67
N ALA A 81 -1.99 15.21 -13.56
CA ALA A 81 -3.33 14.71 -13.29
C ALA A 81 -4.35 15.15 -14.34
N ASN A 82 -4.26 16.41 -14.82
CA ASN A 82 -5.19 16.95 -15.84
C ASN A 82 -4.98 16.35 -17.24
N ARG A 83 -3.85 15.66 -17.47
CA ARG A 83 -3.63 14.89 -18.70
C ARG A 83 -4.34 13.54 -18.67
N VAL A 84 -4.77 13.11 -17.48
CA VAL A 84 -5.51 11.87 -17.31
C VAL A 84 -6.99 12.17 -17.48
N GLU A 85 -7.52 11.90 -18.67
CA GLU A 85 -8.93 12.13 -19.00
C GLU A 85 -9.83 11.05 -18.37
N HIS A 86 -9.80 10.95 -17.04
CA HIS A 86 -10.62 10.01 -16.30
C HIS A 86 -11.21 10.63 -15.05
N ARG A 87 -12.50 10.35 -14.78
CA ARG A 87 -13.22 10.88 -13.62
C ARG A 87 -12.60 10.51 -12.26
N GLY A 88 -11.82 9.42 -12.20
CA GLY A 88 -11.11 8.97 -11.02
C GLY A 88 -9.74 9.67 -10.80
N ALA A 89 -9.26 10.49 -11.72
CA ALA A 89 -8.12 11.37 -11.50
C ALA A 89 -8.58 12.66 -10.82
N VAL A 90 -7.84 13.13 -9.81
CA VAL A 90 -8.15 14.41 -9.16
C VAL A 90 -7.74 15.55 -10.08
N GLN A 91 -8.68 16.47 -10.34
CA GLN A 91 -8.45 17.62 -11.21
C GLN A 91 -7.74 18.76 -10.46
N VAL A 92 -6.71 19.31 -11.08
CA VAL A 92 -6.10 20.59 -10.68
C VAL A 92 -6.82 21.72 -11.41
N LEU A 93 -7.44 22.61 -10.65
CA LEU A 93 -8.29 23.70 -11.15
C LEU A 93 -7.52 24.98 -11.39
N ASP A 94 -6.48 25.25 -10.58
CA ASP A 94 -5.65 26.45 -10.64
C ASP A 94 -4.31 26.20 -9.93
N ASP A 95 -3.32 27.05 -10.21
CA ASP A 95 -2.05 27.09 -9.50
C ASP A 95 -1.53 28.53 -9.45
N ASP A 96 -0.73 28.85 -8.44
CA ASP A 96 -0.03 30.14 -8.41
C ASP A 96 1.15 30.05 -7.41
N ILE A 97 1.88 31.17 -7.31
CA ILE A 97 2.94 31.40 -6.31
C ILE A 97 2.48 32.58 -5.46
N ILE A 98 2.47 32.40 -4.14
CA ILE A 98 2.08 33.45 -3.19
C ILE A 98 3.00 34.67 -3.38
N LYS A 99 2.39 35.83 -3.63
CA LYS A 99 3.11 37.05 -4.02
C LYS A 99 3.50 37.92 -2.85
N GLU A 100 2.78 37.83 -1.73
CA GLU A 100 2.97 38.68 -0.56
C GLU A 100 2.74 37.93 0.75
N GLY A 101 3.35 38.41 1.83
CA GLY A 101 3.14 37.89 3.17
C GLY A 101 4.20 36.89 3.63
N PRO A 102 3.95 36.18 4.76
CA PRO A 102 4.93 35.31 5.39
C PRO A 102 5.32 34.07 4.55
N ASP A 103 4.47 33.71 3.59
CA ASP A 103 4.65 32.58 2.70
C ASP A 103 5.02 33.00 1.26
N GLU A 104 5.48 34.25 1.05
CA GLU A 104 5.90 34.76 -0.26
C GLU A 104 6.87 33.79 -0.97
N GLY A 105 6.63 33.55 -2.25
CA GLY A 105 7.41 32.63 -3.09
C GLY A 105 7.01 31.16 -2.94
N THR A 106 6.03 30.83 -2.09
CA THR A 106 5.54 29.45 -1.93
C THR A 106 4.51 29.13 -3.03
N ALA A 107 4.70 27.99 -3.70
CA ALA A 107 3.75 27.51 -4.70
C ALA A 107 2.57 26.78 -4.04
N TYR A 108 1.42 26.91 -4.65
CA TYR A 108 0.21 26.15 -4.29
C TYR A 108 -0.53 25.63 -5.51
N LEU A 109 -1.26 24.52 -5.32
CA LEU A 109 -2.17 23.94 -6.30
C LEU A 109 -3.58 23.97 -5.74
N VAL A 110 -4.54 24.35 -6.56
CA VAL A 110 -5.96 24.29 -6.24
C VAL A 110 -6.56 23.08 -6.96
N MET A 111 -7.21 22.21 -6.21
CA MET A 111 -7.80 20.98 -6.71
C MET A 111 -9.29 20.92 -6.40
N GLU A 112 -10.00 20.03 -7.07
CA GLU A 112 -11.37 19.68 -6.65
C GLU A 112 -11.38 19.23 -5.19
N ILE A 113 -12.40 19.65 -4.44
CA ILE A 113 -12.60 19.18 -3.08
C ILE A 113 -13.38 17.87 -3.10
N LEU A 114 -12.87 16.86 -2.38
CA LEU A 114 -13.46 15.54 -2.32
C LEU A 114 -14.21 15.35 -0.99
N GLU A 115 -15.25 14.52 -1.01
CA GLU A 115 -16.00 14.10 0.18
C GLU A 115 -15.84 12.61 0.37
N GLY A 116 -15.25 12.18 1.49
CA GLY A 116 -14.95 10.77 1.75
C GLY A 116 -13.80 10.61 2.71
N GLU A 117 -12.99 9.61 2.45
CA GLU A 117 -11.82 9.25 3.24
C GLU A 117 -10.76 8.57 2.37
N SER A 118 -9.49 8.62 2.76
CA SER A 118 -8.45 7.82 2.12
C SER A 118 -8.64 6.33 2.43
N LEU A 119 -8.11 5.47 1.55
CA LEU A 119 -8.10 4.03 1.82
C LEU A 119 -7.28 3.71 3.10
N GLU A 120 -6.24 4.48 3.40
CA GLU A 120 -5.47 4.35 4.65
C GLU A 120 -6.36 4.59 5.87
N GLU A 121 -7.10 5.71 5.93
CA GLU A 121 -8.05 6.01 7.01
C GLU A 121 -9.16 4.96 7.12
N ARG A 122 -9.64 4.44 5.99
CA ARG A 122 -10.63 3.35 5.97
C ARG A 122 -10.08 2.07 6.59
N LEU A 123 -8.82 1.73 6.30
CA LEU A 123 -8.17 0.53 6.84
C LEU A 123 -7.89 0.64 8.35
N GLU A 124 -7.54 1.83 8.84
CA GLU A 124 -7.28 2.08 10.26
C GLU A 124 -8.55 2.01 11.12
N ARG A 125 -9.69 2.47 10.60
CA ARG A 125 -10.94 2.60 11.36
C ARG A 125 -11.94 1.48 11.19
N GLY A 126 -11.88 0.81 10.06
CA GLY A 126 -12.91 -0.14 9.66
C GLY A 126 -12.55 -1.60 9.91
N PRO A 127 -13.52 -2.50 9.76
CA PRO A 127 -13.22 -3.92 9.68
C PRO A 127 -12.35 -4.20 8.45
N PRO A 128 -11.61 -5.33 8.43
CA PRO A 128 -10.87 -5.76 7.24
C PRO A 128 -11.76 -5.76 6.00
N LEU A 129 -11.19 -5.36 4.85
CA LEU A 129 -11.89 -5.44 3.58
C LEU A 129 -12.07 -6.89 3.15
N THR A 130 -13.24 -7.20 2.63
CA THR A 130 -13.48 -8.48 1.94
C THR A 130 -12.75 -8.48 0.58
N GLU A 131 -12.50 -9.66 0.01
CA GLU A 131 -11.93 -9.77 -1.34
C GLU A 131 -12.78 -9.03 -2.39
N ILE A 132 -14.11 -9.06 -2.26
CA ILE A 132 -15.03 -8.35 -3.18
C ILE A 132 -14.86 -6.83 -3.07
N GLU A 133 -14.78 -6.29 -1.85
CA GLU A 133 -14.56 -4.85 -1.64
C GLU A 133 -13.20 -4.43 -2.19
N LEU A 134 -12.14 -5.19 -1.88
CA LEU A 134 -10.80 -4.93 -2.39
C LEU A 134 -10.77 -4.95 -3.92
N LEU A 135 -11.27 -6.01 -4.57
CA LEU A 135 -11.27 -6.12 -6.03
C LEU A 135 -12.10 -5.01 -6.69
N THR A 136 -13.17 -4.54 -6.02
CA THR A 136 -13.96 -3.39 -6.51
C THR A 136 -13.12 -2.11 -6.49
N ILE A 137 -12.36 -1.87 -5.42
CA ILE A 137 -11.42 -0.74 -5.34
C ILE A 137 -10.33 -0.87 -6.40
N LEU A 138 -9.77 -2.08 -6.59
CA LEU A 138 -8.71 -2.31 -7.59
C LEU A 138 -9.21 -2.11 -9.03
N ASP A 139 -10.46 -2.49 -9.34
CA ASP A 139 -11.06 -2.22 -10.66
C ASP A 139 -11.11 -0.72 -10.95
N ASP A 140 -11.58 0.09 -9.99
CA ASP A 140 -11.63 1.55 -10.13
C ASP A 140 -10.22 2.15 -10.28
N VAL A 141 -9.24 1.74 -9.45
CA VAL A 141 -7.85 2.21 -9.52
C VAL A 141 -7.22 1.86 -10.86
N LEU A 142 -7.38 0.63 -11.31
CA LEU A 142 -6.80 0.16 -12.57
C LEU A 142 -7.42 0.87 -13.78
N ALA A 143 -8.71 1.24 -13.73
CA ALA A 143 -9.33 2.06 -14.77
C ALA A 143 -8.69 3.46 -14.87
N VAL A 144 -8.35 4.07 -13.74
CA VAL A 144 -7.63 5.35 -13.72
C VAL A 144 -6.21 5.21 -14.26
N LEU A 145 -5.51 4.13 -13.86
CA LEU A 145 -4.15 3.86 -14.32
C LEU A 145 -4.09 3.54 -15.82
N GLU A 146 -5.09 2.84 -16.35
CA GLU A 146 -5.24 2.59 -17.78
C GLU A 146 -5.24 3.92 -18.55
N ALA A 147 -6.11 4.85 -18.19
CA ALA A 147 -6.18 6.18 -18.80
C ALA A 147 -4.88 6.99 -18.60
N ALA A 148 -4.24 6.90 -17.43
CA ALA A 148 -2.99 7.61 -17.16
C ALA A 148 -1.84 7.08 -18.04
N HIS A 149 -1.71 5.77 -18.12
CA HIS A 149 -0.64 5.11 -18.89
C HIS A 149 -0.79 5.34 -20.40
N GLU A 150 -2.02 5.40 -20.94
CA GLU A 150 -2.29 5.78 -22.33
C GLU A 150 -1.76 7.19 -22.68
N HIS A 151 -1.76 8.11 -21.70
CA HIS A 151 -1.21 9.45 -21.86
C HIS A 151 0.27 9.56 -21.44
N GLY A 152 0.94 8.42 -21.18
CA GLY A 152 2.34 8.38 -20.77
C GLY A 152 2.58 8.94 -19.36
N VAL A 153 1.54 8.97 -18.52
CA VAL A 153 1.63 9.39 -17.10
C VAL A 153 1.76 8.17 -16.22
N VAL A 154 2.87 8.06 -15.50
CA VAL A 154 3.14 7.03 -14.48
C VAL A 154 3.01 7.69 -13.12
N HIS A 155 2.26 7.07 -12.19
CA HIS A 155 1.95 7.66 -10.88
C HIS A 155 3.16 7.65 -9.93
N ARG A 156 3.87 6.52 -9.81
CA ARG A 156 5.13 6.31 -9.06
C ARG A 156 5.02 6.32 -7.52
N ASP A 157 3.93 6.76 -6.93
CA ASP A 157 3.71 6.79 -5.46
C ASP A 157 2.30 6.28 -5.10
N LEU A 158 1.88 5.18 -5.74
CA LEU A 158 0.62 4.54 -5.38
C LEU A 158 0.74 3.86 -4.02
N LYS A 159 -0.19 4.23 -3.13
CA LYS A 159 -0.31 3.70 -1.76
C LYS A 159 -1.70 4.01 -1.22
N PRO A 160 -2.16 3.38 -0.13
CA PRO A 160 -3.49 3.63 0.43
C PRO A 160 -3.81 5.09 0.73
N ALA A 161 -2.82 5.88 1.19
CA ALA A 161 -2.99 7.31 1.45
C ALA A 161 -3.33 8.14 0.19
N ASN A 162 -2.94 7.66 -1.01
CA ASN A 162 -3.18 8.32 -2.29
C ASN A 162 -4.41 7.75 -3.04
N LEU A 163 -5.16 6.83 -2.43
CA LEU A 163 -6.40 6.28 -2.94
C LEU A 163 -7.56 6.78 -2.08
N PHE A 164 -8.39 7.67 -2.63
CA PHE A 164 -9.47 8.32 -1.91
C PHE A 164 -10.82 7.68 -2.26
N LEU A 165 -11.52 7.17 -1.27
CA LEU A 165 -12.86 6.58 -1.40
C LEU A 165 -13.87 7.71 -1.37
N ASN A 166 -14.22 8.20 -2.56
CA ASN A 166 -15.09 9.35 -2.73
C ASN A 166 -16.56 8.97 -2.52
N ARG A 167 -17.26 9.73 -1.69
CA ARG A 167 -18.71 9.61 -1.47
C ARG A 167 -19.46 10.50 -2.47
N ASP A 168 -19.46 10.12 -3.73
CA ASP A 168 -20.26 10.80 -4.72
C ASP A 168 -21.72 10.37 -4.60
N PRO A 169 -22.71 11.28 -4.61
CA PRO A 169 -24.14 10.94 -4.72
C PRO A 169 -24.50 10.09 -5.95
N ALA A 170 -23.70 10.16 -7.01
CA ALA A 170 -23.87 9.37 -8.23
C ALA A 170 -23.27 7.96 -8.16
N GLY A 171 -22.65 7.57 -7.03
CA GLY A 171 -22.05 6.27 -6.80
C GLY A 171 -20.66 6.38 -6.19
N HIS A 172 -20.23 5.29 -5.53
CA HIS A 172 -18.89 5.20 -4.98
C HIS A 172 -17.88 5.07 -6.10
N GLY A 173 -16.82 5.87 -6.05
CA GLY A 173 -15.72 5.80 -6.98
C GLY A 173 -14.42 6.06 -6.25
N VAL A 174 -13.33 5.45 -6.71
CA VAL A 174 -12.00 5.79 -6.21
C VAL A 174 -11.47 6.99 -6.96
N LYS A 175 -10.91 7.95 -6.22
CA LYS A 175 -10.11 9.04 -6.75
C LYS A 175 -8.63 8.77 -6.46
N VAL A 176 -7.79 8.82 -7.48
CA VAL A 176 -6.34 8.70 -7.36
C VAL A 176 -5.75 10.10 -7.20
N LEU A 177 -5.05 10.31 -6.08
CA LEU A 177 -4.45 11.58 -5.68
C LEU A 177 -2.99 11.66 -6.14
N ASP A 178 -2.46 12.87 -6.28
CA ASP A 178 -1.03 13.17 -6.36
C ASP A 178 -0.26 12.48 -7.52
N PHE A 179 -0.78 12.50 -8.73
CA PHE A 179 -0.07 12.01 -9.92
C PHE A 179 1.27 12.72 -10.11
N GLY A 180 2.35 11.93 -10.24
CA GLY A 180 3.68 12.42 -10.64
C GLY A 180 4.49 13.14 -9.57
N LEU A 181 3.91 13.51 -8.40
CA LEU A 181 4.62 14.25 -7.36
C LEU A 181 5.78 13.48 -6.70
N ALA A 182 5.87 12.17 -6.89
CA ALA A 182 6.98 11.35 -6.37
C ALA A 182 8.36 11.74 -6.92
N ARG A 183 8.43 12.29 -8.14
CA ARG A 183 9.66 12.84 -8.71
C ARG A 183 10.27 13.98 -7.88
N LEU A 184 9.46 14.69 -7.09
CA LEU A 184 9.92 15.72 -6.17
C LEU A 184 10.71 15.15 -4.98
N ALA A 185 10.36 13.93 -4.53
CA ALA A 185 11.05 13.25 -3.44
C ALA A 185 12.46 12.81 -3.86
N GLU A 186 12.69 12.46 -5.12
CA GLU A 186 13.98 12.02 -5.66
C GLU A 186 15.06 13.10 -5.61
N VAL A 187 14.68 14.37 -5.75
CA VAL A 187 15.62 15.51 -5.67
C VAL A 187 16.19 15.70 -4.26
N ARG A 188 15.50 15.20 -3.23
CA ARG A 188 15.99 15.21 -1.83
C ARG A 188 16.98 14.10 -1.54
N SER A 189 17.06 13.07 -2.39
CA SER A 189 17.89 11.86 -2.17
C SER A 189 19.39 12.05 -2.34
N GLY A 190 19.86 13.27 -2.66
CA GLY A 190 21.28 13.60 -2.60
C GLY A 190 21.88 13.58 -1.19
N THR A 191 21.07 13.42 -0.16
CA THR A 191 21.50 13.30 1.24
C THR A 191 20.63 12.26 1.96
N SER A 192 21.21 11.57 2.93
CA SER A 192 20.58 10.54 3.78
C SER A 192 19.24 10.96 4.45
N ALA A 193 18.88 12.24 4.38
CA ALA A 193 17.61 12.80 4.85
C ALA A 193 16.42 12.58 3.86
N GLY A 194 16.68 12.21 2.60
CA GLY A 194 15.65 12.00 1.57
C GLY A 194 14.79 10.74 1.77
N LEU A 195 15.28 9.78 2.55
CA LEU A 195 14.56 8.54 2.90
C LEU A 195 13.41 8.74 3.90
N ALA A 196 13.24 9.95 4.46
CA ALA A 196 12.22 10.24 5.46
C ALA A 196 10.86 10.67 4.87
N LEU A 197 10.71 10.72 3.54
CA LEU A 197 9.53 11.29 2.89
C LEU A 197 8.65 10.23 2.22
N GLY A 198 7.90 9.52 3.01
CA GLY A 198 6.92 8.53 2.56
C GLY A 198 7.29 7.12 3.02
N THR A 199 6.30 6.27 3.16
CA THR A 199 6.49 4.86 3.49
C THR A 199 6.93 4.14 2.22
N PRO A 200 8.18 3.68 2.09
CA PRO A 200 8.68 3.04 0.85
C PRO A 200 8.02 1.69 0.55
N SER A 201 7.20 1.17 1.45
CA SER A 201 6.65 -0.20 1.44
C SER A 201 5.92 -0.63 0.15
N PHE A 202 5.59 0.33 -0.72
CA PHE A 202 4.86 0.09 -1.97
C PHE A 202 5.72 0.28 -3.23
N MET A 203 6.99 0.69 -3.08
CA MET A 203 7.89 0.91 -4.22
C MET A 203 8.19 -0.38 -4.95
N ALA A 204 8.24 -0.30 -6.27
CA ALA A 204 8.73 -1.40 -7.10
C ALA A 204 10.25 -1.59 -6.96
N PRO A 205 10.79 -2.80 -7.22
CA PRO A 205 12.22 -3.09 -7.12
C PRO A 205 13.12 -2.13 -7.90
N GLU A 206 12.72 -1.71 -9.10
CA GLU A 206 13.42 -0.73 -9.92
C GLU A 206 13.47 0.66 -9.28
N GLN A 207 12.39 1.07 -8.59
CA GLN A 207 12.35 2.33 -7.82
C GLN A 207 13.27 2.26 -6.60
N ALA A 208 13.17 1.18 -5.83
CA ALA A 208 13.99 0.95 -4.64
C ALA A 208 15.49 0.87 -4.96
N SER A 209 15.82 0.36 -6.16
CA SER A 209 17.20 0.28 -6.67
C SER A 209 17.68 1.56 -7.35
N GLY A 210 16.85 2.62 -7.46
CA GLY A 210 17.19 3.87 -8.12
C GLY A 210 17.39 3.79 -9.64
N ARG A 211 16.88 2.74 -10.30
CA ARG A 211 16.98 2.52 -11.75
C ARG A 211 15.93 3.32 -12.50
N GLN A 212 16.13 4.62 -12.60
CA GLN A 212 15.15 5.61 -13.09
C GLN A 212 14.64 5.32 -14.51
N GLU A 213 15.52 4.88 -15.42
CA GLU A 213 15.18 4.53 -16.80
C GLU A 213 14.33 3.26 -16.93
N GLU A 214 14.23 2.46 -15.88
CA GLU A 214 13.41 1.25 -15.85
C GLU A 214 12.00 1.48 -15.31
N ILE A 215 11.73 2.67 -14.74
CA ILE A 215 10.42 3.01 -14.15
C ILE A 215 9.42 3.29 -15.26
N ASP A 216 8.42 2.43 -15.39
CA ASP A 216 7.32 2.52 -16.35
C ASP A 216 5.96 2.19 -15.71
N ALA A 217 4.92 2.02 -16.51
CA ALA A 217 3.56 1.65 -16.08
C ALA A 217 3.52 0.41 -15.17
N ARG A 218 4.47 -0.51 -15.32
CA ARG A 218 4.55 -1.74 -14.53
C ARG A 218 5.05 -1.50 -13.10
N SER A 219 5.65 -0.35 -12.83
CA SER A 219 5.96 0.08 -11.45
C SER A 219 4.69 0.42 -10.67
N ASP A 220 3.68 1.04 -11.32
CA ASP A 220 2.37 1.27 -10.71
C ASP A 220 1.60 -0.04 -10.48
N ILE A 221 1.71 -1.00 -11.39
CA ILE A 221 1.12 -2.34 -11.25
C ILE A 221 1.69 -3.05 -10.02
N PHE A 222 3.00 -2.97 -9.79
CA PHE A 222 3.62 -3.49 -8.57
C PHE A 222 3.05 -2.81 -7.32
N ALA A 223 2.91 -1.49 -7.33
CA ALA A 223 2.37 -0.73 -6.19
C ALA A 223 0.90 -1.09 -5.89
N VAL A 224 0.07 -1.35 -6.92
CA VAL A 224 -1.29 -1.90 -6.77
C VAL A 224 -1.24 -3.29 -6.11
N GLY A 225 -0.35 -4.17 -6.58
CA GLY A 225 -0.12 -5.48 -5.99
C GLY A 225 0.33 -5.41 -4.53
N ALA A 226 1.26 -4.48 -4.21
CA ALA A 226 1.77 -4.27 -2.85
C ALA A 226 0.67 -3.73 -1.90
N THR A 227 -0.20 -2.86 -2.41
CA THR A 227 -1.39 -2.39 -1.68
C THR A 227 -2.35 -3.54 -1.38
N ALA A 228 -2.66 -4.36 -2.39
CA ALA A 228 -3.54 -5.53 -2.20
C ALA A 228 -2.92 -6.56 -1.24
N PHE A 229 -1.62 -6.84 -1.37
CA PHE A 229 -0.90 -7.73 -0.46
C PHE A 229 -1.00 -7.24 0.98
N MET A 230 -0.71 -5.95 1.22
CA MET A 230 -0.76 -5.37 2.56
C MET A 230 -2.16 -5.49 3.18
N ILE A 231 -3.21 -5.26 2.41
CA ILE A 231 -4.61 -5.36 2.89
C ILE A 231 -4.97 -6.81 3.24
N LEU A 232 -4.60 -7.77 2.39
CA LEU A 232 -4.98 -9.17 2.56
C LEU A 232 -4.12 -9.90 3.59
N ALA A 233 -2.83 -9.57 3.68
CA ALA A 233 -1.88 -10.19 4.60
C ALA A 233 -1.75 -9.43 5.93
N ASN A 234 -2.33 -8.22 6.05
CA ASN A 234 -2.20 -7.30 7.18
C ASN A 234 -0.73 -7.03 7.54
N ARG A 235 0.14 -6.97 6.53
CA ARG A 235 1.58 -6.64 6.67
C ARG A 235 2.14 -6.18 5.33
N GLY A 236 3.29 -5.50 5.36
CA GLY A 236 4.01 -5.13 4.13
C GLY A 236 4.56 -6.34 3.39
N VAL A 237 4.84 -6.16 2.08
CA VAL A 237 5.51 -7.18 1.25
C VAL A 237 6.87 -7.56 1.85
N HIS A 238 7.63 -6.56 2.27
CA HIS A 238 8.86 -6.72 3.02
C HIS A 238 8.75 -6.01 4.37
N GLU A 239 9.40 -6.55 5.39
CA GLU A 239 9.48 -5.98 6.72
C GLU A 239 10.96 -5.83 7.09
N ALA A 240 11.30 -4.72 7.77
CA ALA A 240 12.66 -4.43 8.21
C ALA A 240 12.64 -3.58 9.48
N ALA A 241 13.74 -3.58 10.23
CA ALA A 241 13.86 -2.76 11.43
C ALA A 241 14.03 -1.25 11.13
N GLY A 242 14.39 -0.90 9.88
CA GLY A 242 14.59 0.48 9.46
C GLY A 242 14.38 0.68 7.96
N VAL A 243 14.18 1.96 7.59
CA VAL A 243 13.85 2.34 6.20
C VAL A 243 14.93 1.94 5.20
N ILE A 244 16.21 2.09 5.55
CA ILE A 244 17.34 1.74 4.66
C ILE A 244 17.33 0.23 4.36
N GLU A 245 17.14 -0.59 5.38
CA GLU A 245 17.07 -2.05 5.22
C GLU A 245 15.82 -2.43 4.40
N LEU A 246 14.68 -1.78 4.64
CA LEU A 246 13.46 -2.02 3.88
C LEU A 246 13.68 -1.76 2.40
N VAL A 247 14.22 -0.60 2.04
CA VAL A 247 14.52 -0.23 0.64
C VAL A 247 15.51 -1.22 0.02
N ALA A 248 16.55 -1.63 0.76
CA ALA A 248 17.51 -2.63 0.28
C ALA A 248 16.84 -3.98 -0.01
N ARG A 249 15.94 -4.45 0.88
CA ARG A 249 15.18 -5.69 0.69
C ARG A 249 14.27 -5.60 -0.55
N MET A 250 13.55 -4.49 -0.72
CA MET A 250 12.67 -4.27 -1.86
C MET A 250 13.42 -4.29 -3.20
N GLY A 251 14.63 -3.72 -3.22
CA GLY A 251 15.46 -3.69 -4.42
C GLY A 251 16.18 -5.01 -4.75
N THR A 252 16.20 -5.98 -3.81
CA THR A 252 17.03 -7.19 -3.94
C THR A 252 16.31 -8.51 -3.73
N LEU A 253 15.17 -8.52 -3.02
CA LEU A 253 14.44 -9.75 -2.68
C LEU A 253 13.10 -9.80 -3.40
N PRO A 254 12.70 -10.99 -3.90
CA PRO A 254 11.36 -11.19 -4.42
C PRO A 254 10.30 -11.10 -3.31
N ALA A 255 9.08 -10.74 -3.67
CA ALA A 255 7.93 -10.81 -2.77
C ALA A 255 7.62 -12.26 -2.39
N PRO A 256 7.22 -12.53 -1.14
CA PRO A 256 6.71 -13.85 -0.76
C PRO A 256 5.37 -14.09 -1.47
N LYS A 257 5.05 -15.35 -1.75
CA LYS A 257 3.73 -15.69 -2.29
C LYS A 257 2.65 -15.38 -1.27
N LEU A 258 1.55 -14.76 -1.71
CA LEU A 258 0.51 -14.25 -0.81
C LEU A 258 -0.07 -15.36 0.08
N ARG A 259 -0.34 -16.55 -0.46
CA ARG A 259 -0.92 -17.64 0.31
C ARG A 259 0.05 -18.32 1.29
N ASP A 260 1.34 -18.10 1.16
CA ASP A 260 2.31 -18.54 2.17
C ASP A 260 2.17 -17.69 3.45
N VAL A 261 1.68 -16.47 3.33
CA VAL A 261 1.52 -15.49 4.42
C VAL A 261 0.06 -15.37 4.87
N ALA A 262 -0.89 -15.45 3.93
CA ALA A 262 -2.33 -15.34 4.14
C ALA A 262 -3.06 -16.54 3.49
N PRO A 263 -3.02 -17.74 4.09
CA PRO A 263 -3.56 -18.96 3.49
C PRO A 263 -5.07 -18.94 3.21
N MET A 264 -5.80 -18.04 3.90
CA MET A 264 -7.26 -17.91 3.76
C MET A 264 -7.68 -17.16 2.50
N VAL A 265 -6.75 -16.48 1.83
CA VAL A 265 -7.04 -15.77 0.58
C VAL A 265 -7.32 -16.79 -0.53
N SER A 266 -8.35 -16.51 -1.33
CA SER A 266 -8.73 -17.37 -2.45
C SER A 266 -7.62 -17.44 -3.50
N GLU A 267 -7.45 -18.62 -4.11
CA GLU A 267 -6.40 -18.86 -5.12
C GLU A 267 -6.47 -17.88 -6.31
N PRO A 268 -7.67 -17.53 -6.86
CA PRO A 268 -7.74 -16.58 -7.96
C PRO A 268 -7.24 -15.18 -7.58
N VAL A 269 -7.57 -14.70 -6.38
CA VAL A 269 -7.10 -13.39 -5.87
C VAL A 269 -5.60 -13.41 -5.64
N ALA A 270 -5.08 -14.48 -5.02
CA ALA A 270 -3.66 -14.63 -4.77
C ALA A 270 -2.82 -14.61 -6.06
N ARG A 271 -3.29 -15.29 -7.13
CA ARG A 271 -2.61 -15.26 -8.43
C ARG A 271 -2.50 -13.87 -9.04
N ILE A 272 -3.53 -13.04 -8.89
CA ILE A 272 -3.48 -11.64 -9.38
C ILE A 272 -2.40 -10.88 -8.63
N VAL A 273 -2.40 -10.95 -7.31
CA VAL A 273 -1.45 -10.23 -6.46
C VAL A 273 -0.02 -10.74 -6.69
N ASP A 274 0.17 -12.05 -6.72
CA ASP A 274 1.49 -12.66 -6.93
C ASP A 274 2.10 -12.29 -8.29
N ARG A 275 1.28 -12.23 -9.36
CA ARG A 275 1.75 -11.81 -10.68
C ARG A 275 2.10 -10.32 -10.71
N ALA A 276 1.32 -9.48 -10.05
CA ALA A 276 1.62 -8.05 -9.96
C ALA A 276 2.92 -7.77 -9.20
N LEU A 277 3.27 -8.63 -8.22
CA LEU A 277 4.45 -8.52 -7.38
C LEU A 277 5.69 -9.26 -7.90
N GLU A 278 5.66 -9.79 -9.13
CA GLU A 278 6.86 -10.40 -9.69
C GLU A 278 8.04 -9.42 -9.69
N PHE A 279 9.22 -9.92 -9.26
CA PHE A 279 10.40 -9.10 -9.08
C PHE A 279 10.86 -8.46 -10.40
N LYS A 280 10.91 -9.27 -11.45
CA LYS A 280 11.20 -8.78 -12.80
C LYS A 280 9.94 -8.17 -13.40
N ARG A 281 10.05 -6.94 -13.88
CA ARG A 281 8.92 -6.24 -14.47
C ARG A 281 8.33 -6.92 -15.71
N GLU A 282 9.15 -7.71 -16.43
CA GLU A 282 8.74 -8.48 -17.61
C GLU A 282 7.77 -9.61 -17.28
N ASP A 283 7.83 -10.13 -16.04
CA ASP A 283 6.99 -11.23 -15.55
C ASP A 283 5.67 -10.73 -14.95
N ARG A 284 5.54 -9.41 -14.71
CA ARG A 284 4.31 -8.76 -14.24
C ARG A 284 3.24 -8.69 -15.34
N TYR A 285 2.11 -8.11 -15.01
CA TYR A 285 1.17 -7.69 -16.05
C TYR A 285 1.82 -6.61 -16.93
N PRO A 286 1.68 -6.70 -18.27
CA PRO A 286 2.28 -5.71 -19.17
C PRO A 286 1.55 -4.37 -19.15
N SER A 287 0.26 -4.35 -18.74
CA SER A 287 -0.57 -3.15 -18.66
C SER A 287 -1.59 -3.21 -17.52
N ALA A 288 -2.09 -2.05 -17.12
CA ALA A 288 -3.22 -1.92 -16.19
C ALA A 288 -4.48 -2.59 -16.75
N THR A 289 -4.70 -2.52 -18.06
CA THR A 289 -5.82 -3.16 -18.77
C THR A 289 -5.84 -4.67 -18.56
N GLU A 290 -4.69 -5.35 -18.71
CA GLU A 290 -4.62 -6.80 -18.52
C GLU A 290 -4.84 -7.21 -17.05
N MET A 291 -4.24 -6.48 -16.10
CA MET A 291 -4.49 -6.74 -14.69
C MET A 291 -5.96 -6.52 -14.33
N ARG A 292 -6.56 -5.45 -14.86
CA ARG A 292 -7.96 -5.12 -14.65
C ARG A 292 -8.89 -6.20 -15.19
N ALA A 293 -8.60 -6.76 -16.36
CA ALA A 293 -9.38 -7.85 -16.94
C ALA A 293 -9.44 -9.09 -16.01
N ASP A 294 -8.31 -9.47 -15.41
CA ASP A 294 -8.26 -10.56 -14.43
C ASP A 294 -9.04 -10.19 -13.14
N VAL A 295 -8.89 -8.96 -12.63
CA VAL A 295 -9.64 -8.45 -11.47
C VAL A 295 -11.15 -8.52 -11.70
N VAL A 296 -11.63 -8.00 -12.83
CA VAL A 296 -13.06 -8.01 -13.19
C VAL A 296 -13.59 -9.44 -13.34
N SER A 297 -12.81 -10.33 -13.96
CA SER A 297 -13.17 -11.75 -14.13
C SER A 297 -13.35 -12.45 -12.77
N VAL A 298 -12.40 -12.28 -11.85
CA VAL A 298 -12.47 -12.86 -10.50
C VAL A 298 -13.59 -12.24 -9.69
N LEU A 299 -13.77 -10.92 -9.77
CA LEU A 299 -14.85 -10.20 -9.08
C LEU A 299 -16.22 -10.69 -9.53
N ALA A 300 -16.42 -10.91 -10.83
CA ALA A 300 -17.65 -11.47 -11.39
C ALA A 300 -17.91 -12.89 -10.86
N ALA A 301 -16.88 -13.72 -10.79
CA ALA A 301 -16.98 -15.09 -10.27
C ALA A 301 -17.36 -15.10 -8.77
N LEU A 302 -16.75 -14.20 -7.95
CA LEU A 302 -17.06 -14.09 -6.52
C LEU A 302 -18.45 -13.52 -6.24
N ARG A 303 -19.00 -12.69 -7.13
CA ARG A 303 -20.36 -12.14 -7.03
C ARG A 303 -21.44 -13.09 -7.54
N SER A 304 -21.07 -14.06 -8.38
CA SER A 304 -22.02 -15.04 -8.86
C SER A 304 -22.41 -15.99 -7.73
N PRO A 305 -23.71 -16.18 -7.42
CA PRO A 305 -24.11 -17.20 -6.47
C PRO A 305 -23.61 -18.54 -6.96
N ALA A 306 -22.93 -19.31 -6.10
CA ALA A 306 -22.53 -20.67 -6.41
C ALA A 306 -23.78 -21.45 -6.79
N VAL A 307 -23.99 -21.74 -8.06
CA VAL A 307 -24.97 -22.70 -8.51
C VAL A 307 -24.47 -24.05 -8.03
N THR A 308 -24.90 -24.46 -6.84
CA THR A 308 -24.71 -25.82 -6.38
C THR A 308 -25.49 -26.70 -7.36
N VAL A 309 -24.80 -27.21 -8.39
CA VAL A 309 -25.34 -28.26 -9.21
C VAL A 309 -25.45 -29.48 -8.31
N ILE A 310 -26.60 -29.63 -7.67
CA ILE A 310 -26.97 -30.88 -7.02
C ILE A 310 -27.11 -31.87 -8.19
N ALA A 311 -26.05 -32.63 -8.43
CA ALA A 311 -26.14 -33.77 -9.37
C ALA A 311 -27.36 -34.60 -8.94
N PRO A 312 -28.28 -34.93 -9.84
CA PRO A 312 -29.40 -35.77 -9.48
C PRO A 312 -28.85 -37.10 -8.97
N VAL A 313 -29.10 -37.41 -7.70
CA VAL A 313 -28.81 -38.73 -7.15
C VAL A 313 -29.73 -39.67 -7.92
N THR A 314 -29.20 -40.37 -8.92
CA THR A 314 -29.89 -41.47 -9.58
C THR A 314 -30.05 -42.54 -8.52
N GLN A 315 -31.25 -42.60 -7.91
CA GLN A 315 -31.64 -43.74 -7.09
C GLN A 315 -31.69 -44.97 -8.01
N VAL A 316 -30.68 -45.82 -7.87
CA VAL A 316 -30.76 -47.18 -8.43
C VAL A 316 -31.82 -47.89 -7.61
N ILE A 317 -33.03 -48.01 -8.17
CA ILE A 317 -34.07 -48.88 -7.64
C ILE A 317 -33.57 -50.29 -7.88
N VAL A 318 -33.02 -50.92 -6.84
CA VAL A 318 -32.78 -52.35 -6.82
C VAL A 318 -34.16 -53.01 -6.65
N ALA A 319 -34.61 -53.64 -7.72
CA ALA A 319 -35.83 -54.46 -7.68
C ALA A 319 -35.56 -55.64 -6.74
N ASP A 320 -36.39 -55.76 -5.68
CA ASP A 320 -36.45 -56.90 -4.80
C ASP A 320 -36.77 -58.16 -5.58
N SER A 321 -35.81 -59.09 -5.65
CA SER A 321 -36.08 -60.49 -6.02
C SER A 321 -36.34 -61.25 -4.71
N GLU A 322 -37.51 -61.90 -4.68
CA GLU A 322 -38.00 -62.71 -3.59
C GLU A 322 -37.06 -63.82 -3.13
N PRO A 323 -37.12 -64.23 -1.82
CA PRO A 323 -36.18 -65.18 -1.25
C PRO A 323 -36.62 -66.62 -1.51
N ALA A 324 -35.67 -67.40 -1.99
CA ALA A 324 -35.78 -68.85 -1.94
C ALA A 324 -35.30 -69.37 -0.54
N THR A 325 -36.21 -70.05 0.11
CA THR A 325 -36.02 -70.78 1.35
C THR A 325 -35.02 -71.94 1.21
N SER A 326 -34.04 -72.04 2.12
CA SER A 326 -33.41 -73.29 2.47
C SER A 326 -32.76 -73.21 3.84
N GLU A 327 -33.14 -74.15 4.65
CA GLU A 327 -32.84 -74.58 6.00
C GLU A 327 -31.43 -74.35 6.58
N ALA A 328 -31.41 -74.08 7.88
CA ALA A 328 -30.26 -74.10 8.80
C ALA A 328 -29.70 -75.51 9.00
N PRO A 329 -28.48 -75.69 9.59
CA PRO A 329 -28.43 -75.80 11.03
C PRO A 329 -27.24 -75.08 11.71
N ALA A 330 -27.44 -74.93 13.03
CA ALA A 330 -26.63 -74.31 14.05
C ALA A 330 -25.23 -74.92 14.24
N SER A 331 -24.27 -74.06 14.63
CA SER A 331 -23.33 -74.45 15.66
C SER A 331 -22.62 -73.18 16.24
N ALA A 332 -22.51 -73.27 17.57
CA ALA A 332 -21.94 -72.28 18.48
C ALA A 332 -20.44 -72.01 18.32
N ALA A 333 -19.98 -70.80 18.69
CA ALA A 333 -18.94 -70.61 19.73
C ALA A 333 -18.49 -69.11 19.79
N SER A 334 -18.77 -68.52 20.90
CA SER A 334 -17.95 -67.69 21.82
C SER A 334 -16.61 -67.12 21.31
N GLY A 335 -16.43 -65.80 21.49
CA GLY A 335 -15.13 -65.17 21.44
C GLY A 335 -15.18 -63.70 21.91
N ARG A 336 -14.97 -63.50 23.21
CA ARG A 336 -14.78 -62.20 23.89
C ARG A 336 -13.42 -61.60 23.51
N GLY A 337 -13.30 -60.30 23.47
CA GLY A 337 -12.07 -59.53 23.59
C GLY A 337 -11.98 -58.47 22.50
N GLY A 338 -11.73 -57.24 22.76
CA GLY A 338 -11.15 -56.56 23.87
C GLY A 338 -10.93 -55.12 23.49
N TRP A 339 -11.54 -54.27 24.25
CA TRP A 339 -11.22 -52.83 24.25
C TRP A 339 -9.83 -52.61 24.82
N ARG A 340 -8.86 -52.11 24.04
CA ARG A 340 -7.63 -51.48 24.58
C ARG A 340 -6.79 -50.90 23.42
N ALA A 341 -6.98 -49.60 23.09
CA ALA A 341 -5.92 -48.78 22.47
C ALA A 341 -6.29 -47.30 22.46
N TRP A 342 -6.47 -46.67 23.64
CA TRP A 342 -6.60 -45.23 23.71
C TRP A 342 -5.99 -44.66 25.01
N PRO A 343 -4.66 -44.87 25.24
CA PRO A 343 -3.96 -43.90 26.08
C PRO A 343 -2.59 -43.43 25.52
N VAL A 344 -2.22 -43.69 24.27
CA VAL A 344 -0.87 -43.29 23.78
C VAL A 344 -0.88 -41.88 23.14
N LEU A 345 -2.01 -41.38 22.69
CA LEU A 345 -2.08 -40.05 22.07
C LEU A 345 -2.13 -38.89 23.07
N ALA A 346 -2.54 -39.13 24.31
CA ALA A 346 -2.63 -38.10 25.35
C ALA A 346 -1.29 -37.74 26.01
N VAL A 347 -0.30 -38.62 25.95
CA VAL A 347 1.00 -38.42 26.60
C VAL A 347 1.98 -37.62 25.72
N LEU A 348 1.83 -37.63 24.39
CA LEU A 348 2.69 -36.86 23.49
C LEU A 348 2.31 -35.37 23.40
N LEU A 349 1.07 -35.01 23.70
CA LEU A 349 0.62 -33.60 23.74
C LEU A 349 1.02 -32.86 25.03
N ALA A 350 1.20 -33.60 26.15
CA ALA A 350 1.63 -33.02 27.43
C ALA A 350 3.16 -32.75 27.49
N ALA A 351 3.96 -33.49 26.72
CA ALA A 351 5.42 -33.30 26.67
C ALA A 351 5.84 -32.09 25.81
N GLY A 352 5.05 -31.70 24.81
CA GLY A 352 5.34 -30.56 23.94
C GLY A 352 5.16 -29.18 24.61
N VAL A 353 4.23 -29.05 25.54
CA VAL A 353 3.94 -27.81 26.25
C VAL A 353 4.91 -27.53 27.40
N ALA A 354 5.50 -28.55 28.00
CA ALA A 354 6.45 -28.38 29.10
C ALA A 354 7.86 -27.94 28.65
N LEU A 355 8.22 -28.11 27.35
CA LEU A 355 9.54 -27.72 26.82
C LEU A 355 9.61 -26.24 26.41
N LEU A 356 8.45 -25.54 26.28
CA LEU A 356 8.40 -24.12 25.89
C LEU A 356 8.48 -23.15 27.09
N VAL A 357 8.43 -23.61 28.31
CA VAL A 357 8.39 -22.76 29.53
C VAL A 357 9.72 -22.76 30.30
N LEU A 358 10.70 -23.59 29.94
CA LEU A 358 11.93 -23.77 30.72
C LEU A 358 13.24 -23.42 30.00
N VAL A 359 13.23 -22.44 29.07
CA VAL A 359 14.47 -21.87 28.53
C VAL A 359 14.76 -20.55 29.24
N PRO A 360 15.76 -20.45 30.12
CA PRO A 360 16.12 -19.17 30.73
C PRO A 360 16.72 -18.24 29.71
N ARG A 361 16.15 -17.02 29.63
CA ARG A 361 16.72 -15.89 28.88
C ARG A 361 18.06 -15.50 29.52
N ALA A 362 19.17 -15.98 28.96
CA ALA A 362 20.49 -15.45 29.26
C ALA A 362 20.66 -14.06 28.63
N ARG A 363 20.65 -13.03 29.48
CA ARG A 363 21.15 -11.70 29.13
C ARG A 363 22.68 -11.78 29.07
N THR A 364 23.25 -11.52 27.90
CA THR A 364 24.67 -11.14 27.79
C THR A 364 24.76 -9.64 27.54
N PRO A 365 25.40 -8.87 28.41
CA PRO A 365 25.75 -7.47 28.12
C PRO A 365 27.14 -7.42 27.48
N GLY A 366 27.30 -6.64 26.41
CA GLY A 366 28.60 -6.18 25.91
C GLY A 366 29.08 -6.87 24.63
N GLY A 367 29.17 -6.14 23.54
CA GLY A 367 29.97 -6.59 22.41
C GLY A 367 29.68 -5.99 21.03
N VAL A 368 28.91 -4.91 20.89
CA VAL A 368 28.73 -4.26 19.57
C VAL A 368 29.44 -2.92 19.46
N GLY A 369 29.74 -2.26 20.58
CA GLY A 369 30.45 -0.96 20.59
C GLY A 369 31.92 -1.06 20.18
N ALA A 370 32.61 -2.11 20.61
CA ALA A 370 34.06 -2.25 20.36
C ALA A 370 34.42 -2.57 18.90
N ALA A 371 33.52 -3.28 18.18
CA ALA A 371 33.76 -3.61 16.78
C ALA A 371 33.55 -2.41 15.84
N LEU A 372 32.65 -1.46 16.22
CA LEU A 372 32.43 -0.25 15.42
C LEU A 372 33.57 0.74 15.56
N ASP A 373 34.17 0.86 16.77
CA ASP A 373 35.32 1.76 17.00
C ASP A 373 36.57 1.26 16.30
N GLU A 374 36.79 -0.04 16.18
CA GLU A 374 37.93 -0.60 15.43
C GLU A 374 37.79 -0.42 13.91
N LEU A 375 36.58 -0.51 13.36
CA LEU A 375 36.33 -0.25 11.93
C LEU A 375 36.48 1.23 11.56
N MET A 376 36.09 2.14 12.45
CA MET A 376 36.26 3.58 12.24
C MET A 376 37.73 4.02 12.35
N ALA A 377 38.52 3.38 13.21
CA ALA A 377 39.94 3.63 13.35
C ALA A 377 40.74 3.08 12.16
N ALA A 378 40.32 2.00 11.53
CA ALA A 378 40.94 1.45 10.32
C ALA A 378 40.70 2.33 9.08
N GLY A 379 39.47 2.88 8.94
CA GLY A 379 39.13 3.81 7.86
C GLY A 379 39.91 5.12 7.89
N ALA A 380 40.21 5.65 9.09
CA ALA A 380 40.98 6.88 9.27
C ALA A 380 42.49 6.72 8.92
N ARG A 381 43.03 5.52 9.08
CA ARG A 381 44.44 5.22 8.71
C ARG A 381 44.62 5.02 7.21
N ALA A 382 43.59 4.54 6.49
CA ALA A 382 43.63 4.37 5.05
C ALA A 382 43.56 5.70 4.28
N SER A 383 42.92 6.73 4.83
CA SER A 383 42.84 8.06 4.20
C SER A 383 44.08 8.92 4.42
N ALA A 384 44.85 8.63 5.46
CA ALA A 384 46.09 9.37 5.74
C ALA A 384 47.31 8.93 4.89
N SER A 385 47.26 7.72 4.30
CA SER A 385 48.37 7.19 3.47
C SER A 385 48.22 7.51 1.97
N ALA A 386 47.14 8.14 1.53
CA ALA A 386 46.89 8.49 0.13
C ALA A 386 47.28 9.93 -0.24
N GLY A 387 47.89 10.70 0.67
CA GLY A 387 48.16 12.14 0.54
C GLY A 387 49.60 12.55 0.25
N GLU A 388 50.55 11.63 0.05
CA GLU A 388 51.93 11.99 -0.27
C GLU A 388 52.30 11.52 -1.68
N SER A 389 52.26 12.44 -2.66
CA SER A 389 52.94 12.33 -3.94
C SER A 389 54.22 13.12 -3.88
N PRO A 390 55.41 12.56 -4.23
CA PRO A 390 56.65 13.31 -4.23
C PRO A 390 56.73 14.18 -5.48
N SER A 391 56.98 15.48 -5.25
CA SER A 391 57.53 16.42 -6.23
C SER A 391 59.00 16.06 -6.51
N ALA A 392 59.32 15.80 -7.78
CA ALA A 392 60.70 15.76 -8.23
C ALA A 392 60.83 16.47 -9.58
N ALA A 393 61.71 17.50 -9.55
CA ALA A 393 62.59 18.06 -10.54
C ALA A 393 62.22 18.13 -12.01
#